data_a7896bc884fdb8a447462cc63a1d89ff
#
_entry.id   a7896bc884fdb8a447462cc63a1d89ff
#
_cell.length_a   1.000
_cell.length_b   1.000
_cell.length_c   1.000
_cell.angle_alpha   90.00
_cell.angle_beta   90.00
_cell.angle_gamma   90.00
#
_symmetry.space_group_name_H-M   'P 1'
#
loop_
_entity.id
_entity.type
_entity.pdbx_description
1 polymer ?
#
loop_
_entity_poly.entity_id
_entity_poly.type
_entity_poly.pdbx_seq_one_letter_code
_entity_poly.pdbx_strand_id
1 'polypeptide(L)'
;MRKQTKLVAVLSAAALLAMGASMTSFAAGWEKDDSGIWHYYDSDDEMVTDEWKKDGAYWFYLDEDGEMLTDSWVDDEYYVGEDGAMLVNTWKKTLSDEDMDDPEDDGEAWYYFGSKGKKTTSDSKKINGKTYFFDDDGKMRDGWYQDGTDVYYLGDEDDGARASGWLWLEVPEEEDVDVNGHADDNDICDEEGWYYFGSNGKMYKDAAKKKINGKYYYFNEHGQMLYEWINGGKVTLGSNAQLDGNNIGTASPADMLYTNVVEEGWRADGWYEIDGSEDLETNNDTDWYYFKNGEAKKASYSDKSGLTGPEVTDDGDTVYRARIKVEGKYFCFNEKGQMQTGLQFIPAQNAFYYFDDKGYMKTGKMSSVEEENDSFTYYFQTKNGGNGKGINGENSGYLYWNGKRLEADDDYRIYEIGSDYYLVNSKGKLQKSTSKKYDVENDNTEDVTFTFTGYKITGAKEADGSDYDYTSNPSTPKIGECETFSVKLTTIRSFYDKINIIRRAFYYGKTKETGSQS
;
A
#
# COMPACT_ATOMS: atom_id res chain seq x y z
N MET A 1 3.74 16.62 6.18
CA MET A 1 5.20 16.56 6.46
C MET A 1 5.79 17.95 6.45
N ARG A 2 6.61 18.30 7.43
CA ARG A 2 7.21 19.63 7.54
C ARG A 2 8.39 19.74 6.56
N LYS A 3 8.31 20.65 5.60
CA LYS A 3 9.48 21.10 4.85
C LYS A 3 10.47 21.69 5.84
N GLN A 4 11.58 21.03 6.08
CA GLN A 4 12.71 21.63 6.78
C GLN A 4 13.57 22.33 5.74
N THR A 5 13.36 23.61 5.58
CA THR A 5 14.35 24.48 4.93
C THR A 5 15.57 24.53 5.86
N LYS A 6 16.61 23.82 5.52
CA LYS A 6 17.89 23.90 6.23
C LYS A 6 18.70 25.01 5.60
N LEU A 7 18.83 26.11 6.32
CA LEU A 7 19.86 27.08 6.03
C LEU A 7 21.22 26.38 6.24
N VAL A 8 21.97 26.19 5.18
CA VAL A 8 23.41 25.93 5.28
C VAL A 8 24.04 27.27 5.68
N ALA A 9 24.38 27.40 6.94
CA ALA A 9 25.17 28.53 7.37
C ALA A 9 26.62 28.29 6.92
N VAL A 10 27.00 28.86 5.80
CA VAL A 10 28.40 29.02 5.43
C VAL A 10 28.96 30.03 6.43
N LEU A 11 29.63 29.54 7.44
CA LEU A 11 30.50 30.37 8.30
C LEU A 11 31.80 30.63 7.52
N SER A 12 31.77 31.64 6.66
CA SER A 12 33.00 32.28 6.22
C SER A 12 33.61 32.94 7.44
N ALA A 13 34.65 32.34 7.98
CA ALA A 13 35.51 33.01 8.93
C ALA A 13 36.28 34.08 8.14
N ALA A 14 35.74 35.29 8.08
CA ALA A 14 36.49 36.43 7.61
C ALA A 14 37.69 36.64 8.55
N ALA A 15 38.84 36.18 8.13
CA ALA A 15 40.09 36.57 8.77
C ALA A 15 40.33 38.04 8.40
N LEU A 16 39.94 38.93 9.29
CA LEU A 16 40.35 40.34 9.19
C LEU A 16 41.84 40.37 9.37
N LEU A 17 42.56 40.42 8.26
CA LEU A 17 43.97 40.82 8.23
C LEU A 17 44.05 42.28 8.69
N ALA A 18 44.15 42.49 9.99
CA ALA A 18 44.57 43.77 10.53
C ALA A 18 46.09 43.86 10.41
N MET A 19 46.60 44.02 9.19
CA MET A 19 47.98 44.43 9.02
C MET A 19 48.03 45.91 9.25
N GLY A 20 48.41 46.27 10.48
CA GLY A 20 48.75 47.67 10.82
C GLY A 20 50.03 48.04 10.11
N ALA A 21 49.93 49.01 9.24
CA ALA A 21 51.12 49.69 8.70
C ALA A 21 52.02 50.17 9.80
N SER A 22 53.16 49.53 10.04
CA SER A 22 54.28 50.14 10.73
C SER A 22 55.55 49.82 9.97
N MET A 23 56.00 50.85 9.38
CA MET A 23 57.18 51.00 8.58
C MET A 23 58.47 50.75 9.33
N THR A 24 59.43 50.30 8.55
CA THR A 24 60.91 50.44 8.73
C THR A 24 61.61 49.35 9.50
N SER A 25 61.92 48.27 8.77
CA SER A 25 63.30 47.78 8.70
C SER A 25 63.32 46.65 7.62
N PHE A 26 64.36 46.56 6.84
CA PHE A 26 64.65 45.53 5.89
C PHE A 26 64.66 44.14 6.57
N ALA A 27 63.52 43.56 6.69
CA ALA A 27 63.34 42.21 7.19
C ALA A 27 62.30 41.56 6.31
N ALA A 28 62.49 40.30 5.95
CA ALA A 28 61.55 39.48 5.25
C ALA A 28 60.12 39.69 5.68
N GLY A 29 59.20 39.96 4.78
CA GLY A 29 57.84 40.26 5.16
C GLY A 29 56.90 40.63 4.01
N TRP A 30 55.65 40.81 4.40
CA TRP A 30 54.57 41.24 3.52
C TRP A 30 54.60 42.75 3.28
N GLU A 31 54.56 43.13 2.03
CA GLU A 31 54.43 44.51 1.60
C GLU A 31 53.29 44.70 0.63
N LYS A 32 52.63 45.86 0.69
CA LYS A 32 51.52 46.21 -0.19
C LYS A 32 51.95 47.31 -1.13
N ASP A 33 51.79 47.07 -2.43
CA ASP A 33 52.13 48.06 -3.44
C ASP A 33 51.11 49.20 -3.53
N ASP A 34 51.37 50.21 -4.39
CA ASP A 34 50.48 51.33 -4.63
C ASP A 34 49.13 50.99 -5.23
N SER A 35 49.02 49.82 -5.87
CA SER A 35 47.80 49.26 -6.44
C SER A 35 46.96 48.52 -5.40
N GLY A 36 47.55 48.26 -4.24
CA GLY A 36 46.91 47.52 -3.17
C GLY A 36 47.11 46.03 -3.21
N ILE A 37 48.04 45.54 -4.01
CA ILE A 37 48.42 44.12 -4.15
C ILE A 37 49.48 43.79 -3.10
N TRP A 38 49.38 42.60 -2.50
CA TRP A 38 50.34 42.13 -1.52
C TRP A 38 51.45 41.31 -2.22
N HIS A 39 52.71 41.61 -1.82
CA HIS A 39 53.93 40.88 -2.20
C HIS A 39 54.62 40.40 -0.93
N TYR A 40 55.49 39.40 -1.07
CA TYR A 40 56.34 38.95 0.01
C TYR A 40 57.83 39.04 -0.40
N TYR A 41 58.61 39.66 0.41
CA TYR A 41 60.08 39.77 0.24
C TYR A 41 60.77 38.88 1.27
N ASP A 42 61.79 38.17 0.81
CA ASP A 42 62.61 37.29 1.65
C ASP A 42 63.66 38.09 2.48
N SER A 43 64.54 37.36 3.17
CA SER A 43 65.60 37.99 4.00
C SER A 43 66.68 38.70 3.21
N ASP A 44 66.79 38.44 1.91
CA ASP A 44 67.74 39.04 1.00
C ASP A 44 67.12 40.19 0.19
N ASP A 45 65.91 40.59 0.54
CA ASP A 45 65.13 41.67 -0.09
C ASP A 45 64.68 41.27 -1.53
N GLU A 46 64.64 39.99 -1.82
CA GLU A 46 64.15 39.47 -3.11
C GLU A 46 62.67 39.14 -3.04
N MET A 47 61.92 39.57 -4.07
CA MET A 47 60.48 39.26 -4.17
C MET A 47 60.32 37.78 -4.42
N VAL A 48 59.44 37.14 -3.62
CA VAL A 48 59.13 35.74 -3.73
C VAL A 48 58.03 35.56 -4.76
N THR A 49 58.24 34.59 -5.67
CA THR A 49 57.29 34.20 -6.73
C THR A 49 57.04 32.71 -6.65
N ASP A 50 55.88 32.26 -7.12
CA ASP A 50 55.54 30.84 -7.32
C ASP A 50 55.68 30.00 -6.04
N GLU A 51 55.32 30.58 -4.87
CA GLU A 51 55.58 29.91 -3.60
C GLU A 51 54.54 30.23 -2.52
N TRP A 52 54.26 29.20 -1.70
CA TRP A 52 53.46 29.37 -0.49
C TRP A 52 54.21 30.07 0.63
N LYS A 53 53.64 31.12 1.19
CA LYS A 53 54.17 31.81 2.38
C LYS A 53 53.17 31.72 3.54
N LYS A 54 53.71 31.49 4.72
CA LYS A 54 52.91 31.39 5.95
C LYS A 54 52.96 32.69 6.74
N ASP A 55 51.77 33.19 7.10
CA ASP A 55 51.64 34.23 8.10
C ASP A 55 50.68 33.81 9.21
N GLY A 56 51.17 33.79 10.43
CA GLY A 56 50.43 33.32 11.58
C GLY A 56 49.93 31.88 11.42
N ALA A 57 48.62 31.71 11.33
CA ALA A 57 47.97 30.39 11.11
C ALA A 57 47.62 30.11 9.65
N TYR A 58 47.80 31.09 8.79
CA TYR A 58 47.32 31.06 7.41
C TYR A 58 48.44 30.86 6.41
N TRP A 59 48.12 30.30 5.25
CA TRP A 59 49.00 30.18 4.10
C TRP A 59 48.46 31.01 2.95
N PHE A 60 49.35 31.69 2.22
CA PHE A 60 49.10 32.57 1.10
C PHE A 60 50.01 32.15 -0.06
N TYR A 61 49.52 32.25 -1.29
CA TYR A 61 50.31 31.93 -2.48
C TYR A 61 50.68 33.19 -3.24
N LEU A 62 51.93 33.29 -3.64
CA LEU A 62 52.43 34.30 -4.55
C LEU A 62 52.55 33.66 -5.93
N ASP A 63 51.99 34.29 -6.97
CA ASP A 63 52.07 33.84 -8.34
C ASP A 63 53.43 34.08 -8.98
N GLU A 64 53.54 33.87 -10.31
CA GLU A 64 54.77 34.06 -11.08
C GLU A 64 55.26 35.53 -11.09
N ASP A 65 54.34 36.48 -10.94
CA ASP A 65 54.63 37.91 -10.87
C ASP A 65 54.87 38.38 -9.41
N GLY A 66 54.81 37.48 -8.44
CA GLY A 66 54.94 37.72 -7.02
C GLY A 66 53.76 38.41 -6.38
N GLU A 67 52.60 38.41 -7.02
CA GLU A 67 51.35 38.94 -6.51
C GLU A 67 50.64 37.86 -5.65
N MET A 68 50.09 38.29 -4.50
CA MET A 68 49.31 37.39 -3.65
C MET A 68 47.97 37.04 -4.34
N LEU A 69 47.76 35.79 -4.65
CA LEU A 69 46.51 35.31 -5.24
C LEU A 69 45.34 35.46 -4.27
N THR A 70 44.19 35.82 -4.82
CA THR A 70 42.91 35.91 -4.12
C THR A 70 41.80 35.27 -4.96
N ASP A 71 40.87 34.60 -4.29
CA ASP A 71 39.70 33.94 -4.89
C ASP A 71 40.04 33.09 -6.14
N SER A 72 41.07 32.26 -6.04
CA SER A 72 41.68 31.53 -7.16
C SER A 72 42.17 30.15 -6.76
N TRP A 73 42.25 29.27 -7.74
CA TRP A 73 42.92 27.99 -7.61
C TRP A 73 44.44 28.12 -7.57
N VAL A 74 45.08 27.14 -6.95
CA VAL A 74 46.52 26.95 -6.98
C VAL A 74 46.81 25.48 -7.29
N ASP A 75 47.46 25.22 -8.42
CA ASP A 75 47.85 23.89 -8.91
C ASP A 75 46.68 22.91 -9.04
N ASP A 76 45.46 23.40 -9.26
CA ASP A 76 44.24 22.61 -9.27
C ASP A 76 44.03 21.73 -8.00
N GLU A 77 44.78 21.97 -6.95
CA GLU A 77 44.73 21.21 -5.70
C GLU A 77 44.24 22.06 -4.50
N TYR A 78 44.53 23.33 -4.50
CA TYR A 78 44.24 24.26 -3.39
C TYR A 78 43.42 25.45 -3.88
N TYR A 79 42.76 26.12 -2.98
CA TYR A 79 42.03 27.36 -3.27
C TYR A 79 42.36 28.40 -2.21
N VAL A 80 42.63 29.61 -2.64
CA VAL A 80 42.76 30.77 -1.77
C VAL A 80 41.48 31.59 -1.82
N GLY A 81 41.02 32.06 -0.66
CA GLY A 81 39.80 32.84 -0.56
C GLY A 81 39.95 34.29 -1.00
N GLU A 82 38.88 35.08 -0.88
CA GLU A 82 38.91 36.54 -1.16
C GLU A 82 39.96 37.30 -0.36
N ASP A 83 40.33 36.78 0.80
CA ASP A 83 41.39 37.35 1.68
C ASP A 83 42.80 36.79 1.36
N GLY A 84 42.93 35.98 0.32
CA GLY A 84 44.15 35.31 -0.09
C GLY A 84 44.55 34.10 0.77
N ALA A 85 43.83 33.82 1.85
CA ALA A 85 44.15 32.70 2.71
C ALA A 85 43.73 31.36 2.11
N MET A 86 44.63 30.36 2.18
CA MET A 86 44.33 28.98 1.76
C MET A 86 43.14 28.44 2.54
N LEU A 87 42.16 27.90 1.81
CA LEU A 87 40.98 27.28 2.41
C LEU A 87 41.34 25.94 3.08
N VAL A 88 40.89 25.78 4.33
CA VAL A 88 41.09 24.53 5.09
C VAL A 88 39.82 24.17 5.88
N ASN A 89 39.46 22.87 5.86
CA ASN A 89 38.28 22.34 6.53
C ASN A 89 36.99 23.09 6.18
N THR A 90 36.84 23.48 4.92
CA THR A 90 35.72 24.32 4.49
C THR A 90 35.26 23.92 3.08
N TRP A 91 34.06 24.37 2.76
CA TRP A 91 33.42 24.24 1.46
C TRP A 91 33.61 25.55 0.66
N LYS A 92 33.74 25.41 -0.66
CA LYS A 92 33.69 26.55 -1.61
C LYS A 92 32.87 26.10 -2.81
N LYS A 93 31.94 26.94 -3.24
CA LYS A 93 31.26 26.81 -4.53
C LYS A 93 31.97 27.69 -5.54
N THR A 94 32.48 27.14 -6.61
CA THR A 94 33.26 27.87 -7.61
C THR A 94 33.34 27.05 -8.91
N LEU A 95 33.77 27.68 -9.99
CA LEU A 95 34.19 27.02 -11.20
C LEU A 95 35.40 26.12 -10.95
N SER A 96 35.64 25.13 -11.78
CA SER A 96 36.91 24.39 -11.77
C SER A 96 38.09 25.29 -12.17
N ASP A 97 39.32 24.83 -11.95
CA ASP A 97 40.49 25.57 -12.37
C ASP A 97 40.55 25.78 -13.88
N GLU A 98 40.18 24.74 -14.65
CA GLU A 98 40.12 24.79 -16.11
C GLU A 98 39.00 25.72 -16.62
N ASP A 99 37.83 25.74 -15.96
CA ASP A 99 36.65 26.50 -16.39
C ASP A 99 36.74 27.99 -15.99
N MET A 100 37.62 28.37 -15.06
CA MET A 100 37.82 29.79 -14.67
C MET A 100 38.30 30.68 -15.83
N ASP A 101 38.96 30.06 -16.83
CA ASP A 101 39.44 30.76 -18.03
C ASP A 101 38.40 30.76 -19.17
N ASP A 102 37.34 30.00 -19.05
CA ASP A 102 36.24 29.92 -20.04
C ASP A 102 34.90 30.34 -19.45
N PRO A 103 34.51 31.62 -19.55
CA PRO A 103 33.29 32.11 -18.93
C PRO A 103 31.98 31.63 -19.63
N GLU A 104 32.07 30.81 -20.67
CA GLU A 104 30.89 30.19 -21.30
C GLU A 104 30.52 28.84 -20.69
N ASP A 105 31.36 28.29 -19.80
CA ASP A 105 31.05 27.06 -19.08
C ASP A 105 30.30 27.34 -17.78
N ASP A 106 29.20 26.67 -17.56
CA ASP A 106 28.15 27.05 -16.62
C ASP A 106 28.16 26.24 -15.31
N GLY A 107 29.32 25.81 -14.86
CA GLY A 107 29.34 24.81 -13.82
C GLY A 107 30.03 25.18 -12.52
N GLU A 108 29.54 26.17 -11.74
CA GLU A 108 29.96 26.25 -10.33
C GLU A 108 29.61 24.93 -9.62
N ALA A 109 30.59 24.28 -9.03
CA ALA A 109 30.43 23.08 -8.21
C ALA A 109 30.90 23.30 -6.77
N TRP A 110 30.44 22.46 -5.87
CA TRP A 110 30.92 22.47 -4.49
C TRP A 110 32.20 21.62 -4.36
N TYR A 111 33.22 22.22 -3.77
CA TYR A 111 34.48 21.56 -3.41
C TYR A 111 34.70 21.59 -1.90
N TYR A 112 35.32 20.54 -1.37
CA TYR A 112 35.70 20.50 0.04
C TYR A 112 37.21 20.44 0.21
N PHE A 113 37.76 21.43 0.87
CA PHE A 113 39.19 21.51 1.20
C PHE A 113 39.44 20.93 2.58
N GLY A 114 40.31 19.91 2.63
CA GLY A 114 40.62 19.19 3.85
C GLY A 114 41.51 20.00 4.82
N SER A 115 41.96 19.37 5.92
CA SER A 115 42.79 20.02 6.94
C SER A 115 44.18 20.45 6.45
N LYS A 116 44.61 19.98 5.30
CA LYS A 116 45.88 20.36 4.66
C LYS A 116 45.67 21.32 3.48
N GLY A 117 44.46 21.82 3.28
CA GLY A 117 44.10 22.71 2.20
C GLY A 117 43.84 22.03 0.86
N LYS A 118 44.13 20.73 0.68
CA LYS A 118 43.89 20.05 -0.58
C LYS A 118 42.41 19.77 -0.79
N LYS A 119 41.93 19.92 -2.04
CA LYS A 119 40.61 19.48 -2.45
C LYS A 119 40.45 17.97 -2.22
N THR A 120 39.25 17.54 -1.91
CA THR A 120 38.91 16.12 -1.78
C THR A 120 38.47 15.59 -3.14
N THR A 121 39.06 14.49 -3.63
CA THR A 121 38.78 13.86 -4.94
C THR A 121 38.48 12.38 -4.78
N SER A 122 37.78 11.82 -5.74
CA SER A 122 37.61 10.36 -5.98
C SER A 122 37.25 9.53 -4.75
N ASP A 123 36.55 10.08 -3.76
CA ASP A 123 36.27 9.35 -2.51
C ASP A 123 35.00 9.86 -1.81
N SER A 124 34.57 9.09 -0.84
CA SER A 124 33.56 9.53 0.10
C SER A 124 34.17 10.06 1.38
N LYS A 125 33.66 11.18 1.86
CA LYS A 125 34.16 11.81 3.07
C LYS A 125 33.08 12.15 4.07
N LYS A 126 33.34 11.85 5.34
CA LYS A 126 32.47 12.27 6.42
C LYS A 126 32.83 13.66 6.90
N ILE A 127 31.92 14.61 6.70
CA ILE A 127 32.09 16.02 7.07
C ILE A 127 30.93 16.41 7.99
N ASN A 128 31.21 16.87 9.18
CA ASN A 128 30.21 17.27 10.18
C ASN A 128 29.10 16.24 10.42
N GLY A 129 29.45 14.95 10.37
CA GLY A 129 28.51 13.84 10.61
C GLY A 129 27.73 13.34 9.40
N LYS A 130 27.73 14.07 8.29
CA LYS A 130 27.15 13.66 6.99
C LYS A 130 28.24 13.06 6.10
N THR A 131 27.88 12.20 5.17
CA THR A 131 28.79 11.61 4.17
C THR A 131 28.50 12.23 2.81
N TYR A 132 29.56 12.63 2.12
CA TYR A 132 29.53 13.22 0.79
C TYR A 132 30.40 12.40 -0.14
N PHE A 133 30.13 12.47 -1.43
CA PHE A 133 30.92 11.83 -2.48
C PHE A 133 31.46 12.89 -3.42
N PHE A 134 32.64 12.64 -3.94
CA PHE A 134 33.33 13.55 -4.85
C PHE A 134 33.76 12.77 -6.11
N ASP A 135 33.76 13.43 -7.24
CA ASP A 135 34.31 12.86 -8.47
C ASP A 135 35.86 12.98 -8.52
N ASP A 136 36.43 12.63 -9.66
CA ASP A 136 37.87 12.64 -9.87
C ASP A 136 38.42 14.07 -9.87
N ASP A 137 37.62 15.06 -10.28
CA ASP A 137 37.96 16.47 -10.31
C ASP A 137 37.68 17.17 -8.97
N GLY A 138 37.09 16.46 -8.01
CA GLY A 138 36.78 16.95 -6.68
C GLY A 138 35.46 17.68 -6.59
N LYS A 139 34.64 17.68 -7.63
CA LYS A 139 33.28 18.22 -7.60
C LYS A 139 32.41 17.33 -6.69
N MET A 140 31.64 17.93 -5.79
CA MET A 140 30.70 17.20 -4.93
C MET A 140 29.59 16.62 -5.81
N ARG A 141 29.33 15.30 -5.66
CA ARG A 141 28.22 14.64 -6.31
C ARG A 141 26.90 14.92 -5.57
N ASP A 142 25.83 15.02 -6.30
CA ASP A 142 24.46 15.18 -5.82
C ASP A 142 23.51 14.23 -6.58
N GLY A 143 22.22 14.32 -6.31
CA GLY A 143 21.20 13.51 -6.98
C GLY A 143 21.37 12.00 -6.80
N TRP A 144 21.00 11.26 -7.82
CA TRP A 144 21.19 9.84 -7.89
C TRP A 144 22.66 9.50 -8.18
N TYR A 145 23.19 8.50 -7.49
CA TYR A 145 24.57 8.07 -7.65
C TYR A 145 24.72 6.57 -7.51
N GLN A 146 25.38 5.94 -8.47
CA GLN A 146 25.69 4.52 -8.45
C GLN A 146 27.18 4.26 -8.27
N ASP A 147 27.50 3.38 -7.30
CA ASP A 147 28.85 2.86 -7.08
C ASP A 147 28.81 1.32 -7.18
N GLY A 148 29.23 0.80 -8.31
CA GLY A 148 29.12 -0.61 -8.66
C GLY A 148 27.66 -1.08 -8.70
N THR A 149 27.25 -1.90 -7.74
CA THR A 149 25.86 -2.38 -7.62
C THR A 149 25.03 -1.60 -6.60
N ASP A 150 25.67 -0.72 -5.85
CA ASP A 150 25.05 0.06 -4.80
C ASP A 150 24.56 1.40 -5.35
N VAL A 151 23.32 1.75 -5.05
CA VAL A 151 22.70 3.01 -5.46
C VAL A 151 22.45 3.87 -4.23
N TYR A 152 22.71 5.17 -4.37
CA TYR A 152 22.59 6.19 -3.35
C TYR A 152 21.76 7.35 -3.87
N TYR A 153 21.23 8.16 -2.97
CA TYR A 153 20.72 9.50 -3.26
C TYR A 153 21.48 10.50 -2.40
N LEU A 154 22.03 11.51 -3.03
CA LEU A 154 22.97 12.45 -2.42
C LEU A 154 22.34 13.83 -2.14
N GLY A 155 21.01 13.91 -2.15
CA GLY A 155 20.31 15.17 -1.99
C GLY A 155 20.26 15.98 -3.28
N ASP A 156 19.97 17.26 -3.17
CA ASP A 156 20.00 18.19 -4.30
C ASP A 156 21.40 18.84 -4.46
N GLU A 157 21.58 19.59 -5.54
CA GLU A 157 22.81 20.28 -5.92
C GLU A 157 23.51 21.02 -4.76
N ASP A 158 22.75 21.62 -3.86
CA ASP A 158 23.31 22.39 -2.74
C ASP A 158 23.42 21.57 -1.43
N ASP A 159 22.88 20.36 -1.33
CA ASP A 159 23.02 19.50 -0.13
C ASP A 159 24.15 18.45 -0.30
N GLY A 160 24.18 17.69 -1.38
CA GLY A 160 25.17 16.64 -1.68
C GLY A 160 25.30 15.54 -0.62
N ALA A 161 24.54 15.61 0.45
CA ALA A 161 24.67 14.70 1.57
C ALA A 161 23.95 13.38 1.31
N ARG A 162 24.69 12.28 1.47
CA ARG A 162 24.14 10.94 1.35
C ARG A 162 22.90 10.74 2.21
N ALA A 163 21.80 10.42 1.57
CA ALA A 163 20.50 10.21 2.20
C ALA A 163 20.42 8.90 3.01
N SER A 164 19.47 8.86 3.93
CA SER A 164 19.07 7.65 4.65
C SER A 164 17.61 7.76 5.08
N GLY A 165 16.91 6.64 5.13
CA GLY A 165 15.47 6.60 5.45
C GLY A 165 14.60 6.64 4.20
N TRP A 166 13.34 7.03 4.40
CA TRP A 166 12.35 7.12 3.34
C TRP A 166 12.44 8.45 2.61
N LEU A 167 12.43 8.39 1.28
CA LEU A 167 12.33 9.54 0.39
C LEU A 167 11.31 9.26 -0.71
N TRP A 168 10.57 10.29 -1.08
CA TRP A 168 9.73 10.31 -2.28
C TRP A 168 10.52 11.02 -3.37
N LEU A 169 10.87 10.30 -4.43
CA LEU A 169 11.77 10.76 -5.47
C LEU A 169 11.21 10.42 -6.85
N GLU A 170 11.57 11.22 -7.82
CA GLU A 170 11.45 10.87 -9.23
C GLU A 170 12.36 9.68 -9.56
N VAL A 171 11.97 8.91 -10.55
CA VAL A 171 12.78 7.82 -11.09
C VAL A 171 14.12 8.39 -11.57
N PRO A 172 15.28 7.74 -11.28
CA PRO A 172 16.56 8.22 -11.81
C PRO A 172 16.62 8.11 -13.34
N GLU A 173 17.29 9.04 -13.98
CA GLU A 173 17.56 8.98 -15.41
C GLU A 173 18.59 7.88 -15.72
N GLU A 174 18.59 7.36 -16.96
CA GLU A 174 19.52 6.30 -17.36
C GLU A 174 21.01 6.71 -17.26
N GLU A 175 21.27 8.02 -17.35
CA GLU A 175 22.62 8.59 -17.25
C GLU A 175 23.18 8.50 -15.82
N ASP A 176 22.30 8.59 -14.82
CA ASP A 176 22.69 8.63 -13.41
C ASP A 176 22.88 7.24 -12.79
N VAL A 177 22.04 6.30 -13.19
CA VAL A 177 22.01 4.96 -12.61
C VAL A 177 21.81 3.94 -13.72
N ASP A 178 22.78 3.02 -13.87
CA ASP A 178 22.64 1.86 -14.76
C ASP A 178 21.61 0.89 -14.19
N VAL A 179 20.38 1.19 -14.44
CA VAL A 179 19.23 0.35 -14.11
C VAL A 179 18.77 -0.27 -15.41
N ASN A 180 19.23 -1.46 -15.68
CA ASN A 180 18.83 -2.23 -16.85
C ASN A 180 17.30 -2.19 -17.04
N GLY A 181 16.84 -1.48 -18.07
CA GLY A 181 15.44 -1.41 -18.46
C GLY A 181 14.62 -0.35 -17.73
N HIS A 182 15.20 0.83 -17.48
CA HIS A 182 14.43 1.96 -16.99
C HIS A 182 13.34 2.39 -17.95
N ALA A 183 12.28 2.70 -17.35
CA ALA A 183 11.18 3.65 -17.56
C ALA A 183 10.70 3.95 -19.00
N ASP A 184 11.54 3.99 -19.98
CA ASP A 184 11.11 4.33 -21.34
C ASP A 184 10.31 3.24 -22.04
N ASP A 185 10.33 2.01 -21.53
CA ASP A 185 9.67 0.90 -22.21
C ASP A 185 8.64 0.13 -21.39
N ASN A 186 8.49 0.42 -20.09
CA ASN A 186 7.62 -0.42 -19.28
C ASN A 186 7.01 0.32 -18.10
N ASP A 187 5.74 0.18 -17.96
CA ASP A 187 4.87 0.42 -16.82
C ASP A 187 5.33 -0.28 -15.50
N ILE A 188 6.63 -0.37 -15.24
CA ILE A 188 7.21 -1.12 -14.10
C ILE A 188 7.42 -0.22 -12.89
N CYS A 189 7.67 1.05 -13.15
CA CYS A 189 7.85 2.08 -12.15
C CYS A 189 6.93 3.26 -12.42
N ASP A 190 6.36 3.80 -11.36
CA ASP A 190 5.72 5.12 -11.42
C ASP A 190 6.80 6.18 -11.67
N GLU A 191 6.45 7.30 -12.29
CA GLU A 191 7.36 8.44 -12.52
C GLU A 191 7.99 8.93 -11.20
N GLU A 192 7.25 8.84 -10.10
CA GLU A 192 7.70 9.15 -8.75
C GLU A 192 7.33 8.00 -7.80
N GLY A 193 8.16 7.74 -6.80
CA GLY A 193 7.86 6.68 -5.84
C GLY A 193 8.61 6.81 -4.52
N TRP A 194 8.22 5.96 -3.56
CA TRP A 194 8.93 5.84 -2.30
C TRP A 194 10.15 4.93 -2.44
N TYR A 195 11.29 5.46 -2.03
CA TYR A 195 12.55 4.73 -1.91
C TYR A 195 13.01 4.68 -0.46
N TYR A 196 13.72 3.64 -0.10
CA TYR A 196 14.33 3.53 1.23
C TYR A 196 15.82 3.31 1.16
N PHE A 197 16.55 4.20 1.80
CA PHE A 197 18.01 4.12 1.93
C PHE A 197 18.36 3.65 3.34
N GLY A 198 19.18 2.60 3.44
CA GLY A 198 19.65 2.09 4.72
C GLY A 198 20.49 3.10 5.49
N SER A 199 20.87 2.79 6.73
CA SER A 199 21.76 3.65 7.52
C SER A 199 23.14 3.85 6.88
N ASN A 200 23.55 2.95 6.00
CA ASN A 200 24.74 3.07 5.16
C ASN A 200 24.50 3.83 3.85
N GLY A 201 23.30 4.35 3.65
CA GLY A 201 22.88 5.10 2.47
C GLY A 201 22.53 4.25 1.25
N LYS A 202 22.72 2.93 1.27
CA LYS A 202 22.42 2.07 0.13
C LYS A 202 20.91 1.92 -0.04
N MET A 203 20.44 2.07 -1.27
CA MET A 203 19.05 1.86 -1.64
C MET A 203 18.64 0.39 -1.44
N TYR A 204 17.43 0.17 -0.95
CA TYR A 204 16.84 -1.16 -0.96
C TYR A 204 16.18 -1.40 -2.30
N LYS A 205 16.63 -2.41 -3.03
CA LYS A 205 16.08 -2.85 -4.30
C LYS A 205 15.99 -4.37 -4.35
N ASP A 206 15.18 -4.90 -5.25
CA ASP A 206 14.95 -6.35 -5.42
C ASP A 206 14.74 -7.06 -4.08
N ALA A 207 13.93 -6.46 -3.24
CA ALA A 207 13.80 -6.85 -1.85
C ALA A 207 12.41 -7.43 -1.57
N ALA A 208 12.31 -8.73 -1.67
CA ALA A 208 11.10 -9.50 -1.44
C ALA A 208 10.45 -9.27 -0.07
N LYS A 209 11.20 -8.81 0.92
CA LYS A 209 10.66 -8.55 2.26
C LYS A 209 11.70 -7.85 3.12
N LYS A 210 11.50 -6.59 3.40
CA LYS A 210 12.37 -5.84 4.32
C LYS A 210 11.60 -5.37 5.53
N LYS A 211 12.20 -5.55 6.70
CA LYS A 211 11.62 -5.06 7.96
C LYS A 211 12.20 -3.68 8.28
N ILE A 212 11.34 -2.67 8.26
CA ILE A 212 11.69 -1.29 8.57
C ILE A 212 10.75 -0.82 9.68
N ASN A 213 11.32 -0.36 10.80
CA ASN A 213 10.55 0.12 11.96
C ASN A 213 9.42 -0.83 12.41
N GLY A 214 9.67 -2.15 12.36
CA GLY A 214 8.73 -3.18 12.79
C GLY A 214 7.72 -3.64 11.74
N LYS A 215 7.55 -2.92 10.64
CA LYS A 215 6.68 -3.24 9.51
C LYS A 215 7.46 -3.87 8.37
N TYR A 216 6.77 -4.61 7.49
CA TYR A 216 7.38 -5.28 6.35
C TYR A 216 7.01 -4.56 5.06
N TYR A 217 7.99 -4.31 4.22
CA TYR A 217 7.89 -3.65 2.93
C TYR A 217 8.51 -4.50 1.84
N TYR A 218 8.15 -4.21 0.61
CA TYR A 218 8.63 -4.84 -0.60
C TYR A 218 9.12 -3.76 -1.56
N PHE A 219 10.16 -4.05 -2.31
CA PHE A 219 10.74 -3.13 -3.28
C PHE A 219 10.96 -3.88 -4.58
N ASN A 220 10.71 -3.23 -5.71
CA ASN A 220 11.02 -3.77 -7.02
C ASN A 220 12.54 -3.77 -7.28
N GLU A 221 12.96 -4.20 -8.45
CA GLU A 221 14.37 -4.24 -8.85
C GLU A 221 14.98 -2.85 -9.01
N HIS A 222 14.15 -1.83 -9.25
CA HIS A 222 14.54 -0.43 -9.37
C HIS A 222 14.52 0.33 -8.04
N GLY A 223 14.10 -0.32 -6.97
CA GLY A 223 14.11 0.23 -5.62
C GLY A 223 12.84 0.99 -5.23
N GLN A 224 11.83 1.08 -6.09
CA GLN A 224 10.54 1.64 -5.69
C GLN A 224 9.81 0.70 -4.75
N MET A 225 9.19 1.27 -3.72
CA MET A 225 8.35 0.54 -2.78
C MET A 225 7.07 0.08 -3.47
N LEU A 226 6.78 -1.21 -3.37
CA LEU A 226 5.54 -1.79 -3.84
C LEU A 226 4.40 -1.51 -2.86
N TYR A 227 3.20 -1.27 -3.39
CA TYR A 227 2.01 -0.93 -2.62
C TYR A 227 0.76 -1.61 -3.18
N GLU A 228 -0.35 -1.59 -2.42
CA GLU A 228 -1.61 -2.24 -2.75
C GLU A 228 -1.45 -3.73 -3.07
N TRP A 229 -2.03 -4.19 -4.16
CA TRP A 229 -1.94 -5.58 -4.59
C TRP A 229 -0.65 -5.83 -5.34
N ILE A 230 0.16 -6.76 -4.83
CA ILE A 230 1.43 -7.15 -5.45
C ILE A 230 1.45 -8.66 -5.70
N ASN A 231 2.20 -9.09 -6.70
CA ASN A 231 2.39 -10.50 -6.97
C ASN A 231 2.95 -11.21 -5.74
N GLY A 232 2.23 -12.24 -5.31
CA GLY A 232 2.48 -12.88 -4.01
C GLY A 232 3.70 -13.80 -3.99
N GLY A 233 4.08 -14.20 -2.79
CA GLY A 233 5.30 -14.87 -2.36
C GLY A 233 5.75 -16.17 -3.03
N LYS A 234 5.19 -16.54 -4.17
CA LYS A 234 5.71 -17.63 -5.04
C LYS A 234 6.30 -17.11 -6.34
N VAL A 235 6.12 -15.84 -6.63
CA VAL A 235 6.68 -15.16 -7.80
C VAL A 235 7.91 -14.41 -7.32
N THR A 236 9.02 -14.60 -8.00
CA THR A 236 10.20 -13.78 -7.80
C THR A 236 9.78 -12.34 -8.04
N LEU A 237 10.05 -11.46 -7.08
CA LEU A 237 9.82 -10.04 -7.24
C LEU A 237 10.82 -9.55 -8.30
N GLY A 238 10.37 -9.50 -9.53
CA GLY A 238 11.10 -8.95 -10.67
C GLY A 238 10.33 -7.76 -11.20
N SER A 239 10.63 -7.42 -12.43
CA SER A 239 10.01 -6.33 -13.19
C SER A 239 8.48 -6.29 -13.18
N ASN A 240 7.82 -7.36 -12.77
CA ASN A 240 6.38 -7.50 -12.76
C ASN A 240 5.81 -7.71 -11.34
N ALA A 241 6.47 -7.18 -10.33
CA ALA A 241 6.04 -7.34 -8.94
C ALA A 241 4.85 -6.44 -8.58
N GLN A 242 4.82 -5.23 -9.12
CA GLN A 242 3.68 -4.33 -9.01
C GLN A 242 2.58 -4.79 -9.97
N LEU A 243 1.33 -4.67 -9.55
CA LEU A 243 0.20 -4.95 -10.41
C LEU A 243 0.00 -3.79 -11.40
N ASP A 244 0.12 -4.08 -12.67
CA ASP A 244 -0.31 -3.21 -13.75
C ASP A 244 -1.26 -3.96 -14.69
N GLY A 245 -1.95 -3.24 -15.56
CA GLY A 245 -2.90 -3.83 -16.52
C GLY A 245 -2.30 -4.88 -17.46
N ASN A 246 -0.98 -4.93 -17.60
CA ASN A 246 -0.27 -5.84 -18.51
C ASN A 246 0.09 -7.16 -17.84
N ASN A 247 0.15 -7.20 -16.50
CA ASN A 247 0.74 -8.31 -15.77
C ASN A 247 -0.22 -9.03 -14.79
N ILE A 248 -1.47 -8.61 -14.78
CA ILE A 248 -2.53 -9.23 -14.01
C ILE A 248 -2.80 -10.68 -14.46
N GLY A 249 -2.71 -10.95 -15.73
CA GLY A 249 -2.81 -12.27 -16.30
C GLY A 249 -4.01 -13.05 -15.76
N THR A 250 -3.75 -14.14 -15.06
CA THR A 250 -4.73 -14.97 -14.36
C THR A 250 -4.67 -14.80 -12.84
N ALA A 251 -4.01 -13.76 -12.35
CA ALA A 251 -3.84 -13.57 -10.92
C ALA A 251 -5.17 -13.17 -10.27
N SER A 252 -5.58 -13.92 -9.28
CA SER A 252 -6.69 -13.56 -8.39
C SER A 252 -6.13 -12.77 -7.20
N PRO A 253 -6.83 -11.77 -6.66
CA PRO A 253 -6.45 -11.10 -5.41
C PRO A 253 -6.08 -12.08 -4.31
N ALA A 254 -6.70 -13.24 -4.37
CA ALA A 254 -6.47 -14.35 -3.46
C ALA A 254 -5.07 -14.96 -3.52
N ASP A 255 -4.35 -14.82 -4.60
CA ASP A 255 -3.00 -15.34 -4.79
C ASP A 255 -1.93 -14.26 -4.67
N MET A 256 -2.34 -13.03 -4.41
CA MET A 256 -1.50 -11.85 -4.25
C MET A 256 -1.24 -11.51 -2.78
N LEU A 257 -0.29 -10.63 -2.55
CA LEU A 257 -0.10 -9.95 -1.28
C LEU A 257 -0.69 -8.54 -1.35
N TYR A 258 -1.22 -8.07 -0.24
CA TYR A 258 -1.64 -6.68 -0.10
C TYR A 258 -0.70 -5.94 0.84
N THR A 259 -0.15 -4.83 0.37
CA THR A 259 0.87 -4.04 1.04
C THR A 259 0.40 -2.64 1.43
N ASN A 260 -0.92 -2.45 1.52
CA ASN A 260 -1.50 -1.17 1.86
C ASN A 260 -1.30 -0.10 0.77
N VAL A 261 -1.93 1.06 0.95
CA VAL A 261 -1.87 2.17 -0.01
C VAL A 261 -0.45 2.78 -0.10
N VAL A 262 -0.19 3.53 -1.15
CA VAL A 262 1.13 4.08 -1.48
C VAL A 262 1.76 4.92 -0.36
N GLU A 263 0.97 5.64 0.42
CA GLU A 263 1.47 6.45 1.54
C GLU A 263 1.96 5.59 2.72
N GLU A 264 1.56 4.34 2.77
CA GLU A 264 1.83 3.41 3.85
C GLU A 264 2.74 2.26 3.43
N GLY A 265 2.43 1.55 2.34
CA GLY A 265 3.21 0.52 1.67
C GLY A 265 3.61 -0.70 2.51
N TRP A 266 3.24 -0.77 3.79
CA TRP A 266 3.58 -1.94 4.58
C TRP A 266 2.59 -3.07 4.38
N ARG A 267 3.08 -4.29 4.49
CA ARG A 267 2.30 -5.51 4.39
C ARG A 267 1.10 -5.51 5.34
N ALA A 268 -0.07 -5.76 4.79
CA ALA A 268 -1.33 -5.76 5.54
C ALA A 268 -1.43 -6.93 6.53
N ASP A 269 -2.00 -6.65 7.70
CA ASP A 269 -2.43 -7.61 8.71
C ASP A 269 -3.70 -7.07 9.37
N GLY A 270 -4.78 -7.87 9.39
CA GLY A 270 -6.08 -7.47 9.93
C GLY A 270 -7.11 -7.15 8.86
N TRP A 271 -8.09 -6.33 9.23
CA TRP A 271 -9.22 -5.95 8.37
C TRP A 271 -8.90 -4.71 7.53
N TYR A 272 -9.24 -4.78 6.25
CA TYR A 272 -9.11 -3.69 5.28
C TYR A 272 -10.35 -3.62 4.41
N GLU A 273 -10.82 -2.42 4.15
CA GLU A 273 -11.82 -2.11 3.15
C GLU A 273 -11.09 -1.59 1.91
N ILE A 274 -11.28 -2.27 0.78
CA ILE A 274 -10.51 -2.04 -0.43
C ILE A 274 -11.48 -1.84 -1.58
N ASP A 275 -11.24 -0.81 -2.39
CA ASP A 275 -12.01 -0.52 -3.58
C ASP A 275 -11.86 -1.66 -4.61
N GLY A 276 -12.94 -1.92 -5.34
CA GLY A 276 -12.92 -2.90 -6.40
C GLY A 276 -12.00 -2.47 -7.55
N SER A 277 -11.43 -3.45 -8.23
CA SER A 277 -10.56 -3.26 -9.38
C SER A 277 -11.12 -4.06 -10.56
N GLU A 278 -11.29 -3.42 -11.71
CA GLU A 278 -11.65 -4.09 -12.96
C GLU A 278 -10.59 -5.13 -13.34
N ASP A 279 -9.33 -4.80 -13.13
CA ASP A 279 -8.19 -5.65 -13.44
C ASP A 279 -8.17 -6.95 -12.61
N LEU A 280 -8.65 -6.90 -11.39
CA LEU A 280 -8.77 -8.07 -10.51
C LEU A 280 -10.13 -8.75 -10.61
N GLU A 281 -10.99 -8.30 -11.53
CA GLU A 281 -12.37 -8.78 -11.66
C GLU A 281 -13.12 -8.73 -10.32
N THR A 282 -12.84 -7.73 -9.50
CA THR A 282 -13.60 -7.43 -8.29
C THR A 282 -14.64 -6.37 -8.61
N ASN A 283 -15.72 -6.32 -7.84
CA ASN A 283 -16.80 -5.36 -8.09
C ASN A 283 -16.28 -3.91 -8.00
N ASN A 284 -16.94 -2.99 -8.70
CA ASN A 284 -16.66 -1.55 -8.61
C ASN A 284 -16.99 -0.92 -7.23
N ASP A 285 -17.47 -1.70 -6.28
CA ASP A 285 -17.77 -1.30 -4.90
C ASP A 285 -16.60 -1.70 -3.98
N THR A 286 -16.57 -1.11 -2.80
CA THR A 286 -15.62 -1.50 -1.75
C THR A 286 -15.98 -2.83 -1.14
N ASP A 287 -14.98 -3.69 -0.93
CA ASP A 287 -15.10 -4.97 -0.26
C ASP A 287 -14.21 -5.06 0.98
N TRP A 288 -14.66 -5.82 1.98
CA TRP A 288 -13.89 -6.11 3.17
C TRP A 288 -13.06 -7.38 3.01
N TYR A 289 -11.77 -7.27 3.36
CA TYR A 289 -10.81 -8.36 3.38
C TYR A 289 -10.20 -8.51 4.77
N TYR A 290 -9.80 -9.73 5.11
CA TYR A 290 -8.97 -9.98 6.28
C TYR A 290 -7.63 -10.58 5.87
N PHE A 291 -6.56 -9.86 6.14
CA PHE A 291 -5.21 -10.29 5.80
C PHE A 291 -4.48 -10.90 6.99
N LYS A 292 -3.67 -11.88 6.67
CA LYS A 292 -2.64 -12.38 7.58
C LYS A 292 -1.33 -12.51 6.82
N ASN A 293 -0.34 -11.72 7.23
CA ASN A 293 0.93 -11.63 6.52
C ASN A 293 0.79 -11.20 5.04
N GLY A 294 -0.11 -10.31 4.74
CA GLY A 294 -0.40 -9.83 3.40
C GLY A 294 -1.31 -10.73 2.58
N GLU A 295 -1.54 -11.98 3.00
CA GLU A 295 -2.40 -12.93 2.31
C GLU A 295 -3.85 -12.81 2.77
N ALA A 296 -4.78 -12.66 1.84
CA ALA A 296 -6.21 -12.61 2.14
C ALA A 296 -6.73 -13.97 2.64
N LYS A 297 -7.61 -13.93 3.65
CA LYS A 297 -8.43 -15.10 4.00
C LYS A 297 -9.46 -15.32 2.91
N LYS A 298 -9.52 -16.55 2.38
CA LYS A 298 -10.33 -16.88 1.23
C LYS A 298 -10.92 -18.29 1.31
N ALA A 299 -11.94 -18.55 0.52
CA ALA A 299 -12.36 -19.89 0.21
C ALA A 299 -11.31 -20.56 -0.69
N SER A 300 -10.93 -21.80 -0.38
CA SER A 300 -9.89 -22.52 -1.10
C SER A 300 -10.40 -23.89 -1.56
N TYR A 301 -10.14 -24.23 -2.79
CA TYR A 301 -10.46 -25.56 -3.33
C TYR A 301 -9.70 -26.68 -2.61
N SER A 302 -8.53 -26.37 -2.07
CA SER A 302 -7.70 -27.32 -1.33
C SER A 302 -8.04 -27.43 0.15
N ASP A 303 -8.98 -26.63 0.66
CA ASP A 303 -9.40 -26.74 2.04
C ASP A 303 -10.10 -28.09 2.23
N LYS A 304 -9.40 -28.98 2.94
CA LYS A 304 -9.86 -30.34 3.25
C LYS A 304 -11.11 -30.39 4.14
N SER A 305 -11.55 -29.26 4.68
CA SER A 305 -12.86 -29.11 5.30
C SER A 305 -13.99 -29.13 4.25
N GLY A 306 -13.60 -29.32 2.97
CA GLY A 306 -14.42 -29.78 1.89
C GLY A 306 -15.32 -28.71 1.28
N LEU A 307 -14.76 -27.81 0.48
CA LEU A 307 -15.53 -27.21 -0.60
C LEU A 307 -15.85 -28.31 -1.61
N THR A 308 -16.94 -29.01 -1.41
CA THR A 308 -17.41 -30.05 -2.33
C THR A 308 -18.42 -29.44 -3.29
N GLY A 309 -17.90 -28.95 -4.38
CA GLY A 309 -18.70 -28.45 -5.48
C GLY A 309 -18.75 -26.90 -5.49
N PRO A 310 -18.57 -26.35 -6.67
CA PRO A 310 -18.83 -24.94 -6.92
C PRO A 310 -20.32 -24.69 -6.90
N GLU A 311 -20.71 -23.53 -6.41
CA GLU A 311 -21.99 -22.95 -6.75
C GLU A 311 -21.82 -22.28 -8.12
N VAL A 312 -22.71 -22.58 -9.05
CA VAL A 312 -22.69 -21.96 -10.37
C VAL A 312 -23.67 -20.81 -10.34
N THR A 313 -23.22 -19.61 -10.65
CA THR A 313 -24.08 -18.43 -10.79
C THR A 313 -24.94 -18.53 -12.05
N ASP A 314 -25.95 -17.68 -12.17
CA ASP A 314 -26.78 -17.60 -13.37
C ASP A 314 -25.99 -17.30 -14.65
N ASP A 315 -24.86 -16.58 -14.51
CA ASP A 315 -23.93 -16.29 -15.61
C ASP A 315 -22.99 -17.47 -15.93
N GLY A 316 -23.08 -18.56 -15.16
CA GLY A 316 -22.28 -19.77 -15.34
C GLY A 316 -20.93 -19.75 -14.64
N ASP A 317 -20.65 -18.73 -13.85
CA ASP A 317 -19.42 -18.61 -13.08
C ASP A 317 -19.41 -19.54 -11.88
N THR A 318 -18.22 -19.99 -11.52
CA THR A 318 -18.01 -20.85 -10.37
C THR A 318 -17.62 -20.03 -9.17
N VAL A 319 -18.45 -20.00 -8.15
CA VAL A 319 -18.18 -19.27 -6.91
C VAL A 319 -17.99 -20.22 -5.73
N TYR A 320 -17.10 -19.87 -4.84
CA TYR A 320 -16.80 -20.63 -3.63
C TYR A 320 -17.11 -19.80 -2.38
N ARG A 321 -17.54 -20.49 -1.32
CA ARG A 321 -17.81 -19.88 -0.01
C ARG A 321 -17.15 -20.70 1.09
N ALA A 322 -16.48 -20.02 2.01
CA ALA A 322 -15.90 -20.66 3.19
C ALA A 322 -16.23 -19.89 4.47
N ARG A 323 -16.65 -20.64 5.48
CA ARG A 323 -16.83 -20.11 6.82
C ARG A 323 -15.52 -20.17 7.59
N ILE A 324 -14.90 -19.03 7.80
CA ILE A 324 -13.58 -18.91 8.44
C ILE A 324 -13.69 -18.20 9.79
N LYS A 325 -12.97 -18.71 10.80
CA LYS A 325 -12.90 -18.08 12.12
C LYS A 325 -11.79 -17.04 12.14
N VAL A 326 -12.15 -15.79 12.41
CA VAL A 326 -11.26 -14.64 12.55
C VAL A 326 -11.53 -14.01 13.92
N GLU A 327 -10.48 -13.83 14.72
CA GLU A 327 -10.57 -13.17 16.04
C GLU A 327 -11.71 -13.70 16.93
N GLY A 328 -11.93 -15.01 16.86
CA GLY A 328 -12.94 -15.69 17.69
C GLY A 328 -14.35 -15.72 17.11
N LYS A 329 -14.64 -14.98 16.04
CA LYS A 329 -15.94 -14.94 15.33
C LYS A 329 -15.85 -15.61 13.98
N TYR A 330 -16.99 -16.06 13.45
CA TYR A 330 -17.06 -16.65 12.11
C TYR A 330 -17.53 -15.62 11.09
N PHE A 331 -16.88 -15.63 9.94
CA PHE A 331 -17.15 -14.83 8.76
C PHE A 331 -17.24 -15.73 7.54
N CYS A 332 -17.84 -15.25 6.47
CA CYS A 332 -17.85 -15.91 5.17
C CYS A 332 -16.94 -15.14 4.21
N PHE A 333 -16.13 -15.89 3.46
CA PHE A 333 -15.29 -15.33 2.40
C PHE A 333 -15.50 -16.11 1.12
N ASN A 334 -15.41 -15.43 -0.03
CA ASN A 334 -15.37 -16.08 -1.34
C ASN A 334 -13.93 -16.47 -1.74
N GLU A 335 -13.76 -16.97 -2.95
CA GLU A 335 -12.46 -17.37 -3.52
C GLU A 335 -11.50 -16.20 -3.75
N LYS A 336 -12.02 -14.98 -3.94
CA LYS A 336 -11.25 -13.76 -4.11
C LYS A 336 -10.82 -13.13 -2.77
N GLY A 337 -11.32 -13.66 -1.65
CA GLY A 337 -11.03 -13.14 -0.31
C GLY A 337 -11.99 -12.05 0.17
N GLN A 338 -13.02 -11.74 -0.61
CA GLN A 338 -14.06 -10.77 -0.24
C GLN A 338 -14.97 -11.34 0.84
N MET A 339 -15.23 -10.56 1.89
CA MET A 339 -16.17 -10.92 2.96
C MET A 339 -17.59 -10.88 2.44
N GLN A 340 -18.33 -11.95 2.70
CA GLN A 340 -19.72 -12.13 2.27
C GLN A 340 -20.67 -11.92 3.43
N THR A 341 -21.79 -11.23 3.17
CA THR A 341 -22.86 -10.93 4.13
C THR A 341 -24.20 -11.54 3.67
N GLY A 342 -25.23 -11.44 4.50
CA GLY A 342 -26.54 -11.98 4.19
C GLY A 342 -26.62 -13.49 4.31
N LEU A 343 -27.52 -14.10 3.54
CA LEU A 343 -27.75 -15.55 3.49
C LEU A 343 -26.69 -16.17 2.54
N GLN A 344 -25.87 -17.06 3.07
CA GLN A 344 -24.78 -17.71 2.30
C GLN A 344 -24.91 -19.22 2.37
N PHE A 345 -24.94 -19.86 1.21
CA PHE A 345 -24.76 -21.31 1.11
C PHE A 345 -23.28 -21.65 1.14
N ILE A 346 -22.88 -22.56 2.03
CA ILE A 346 -21.49 -23.02 2.12
C ILE A 346 -21.43 -24.47 1.64
N PRO A 347 -20.98 -24.74 0.40
CA PRO A 347 -21.04 -26.06 -0.23
C PRO A 347 -20.36 -27.15 0.61
N ALA A 348 -19.20 -26.86 1.17
CA ALA A 348 -18.45 -27.76 2.05
C ALA A 348 -19.26 -28.29 3.25
N GLN A 349 -20.21 -27.52 3.71
CA GLN A 349 -21.03 -27.82 4.87
C GLN A 349 -22.42 -28.33 4.45
N ASN A 350 -22.75 -28.24 3.17
CA ASN A 350 -24.06 -28.47 2.62
C ASN A 350 -25.15 -27.79 3.49
N ALA A 351 -24.99 -26.50 3.73
CA ALA A 351 -25.87 -25.75 4.62
C ALA A 351 -25.82 -24.25 4.37
N PHE A 352 -26.96 -23.60 4.64
CA PHE A 352 -27.06 -22.16 4.67
C PHE A 352 -26.65 -21.61 6.03
N TYR A 353 -26.08 -20.39 6.00
CA TYR A 353 -25.67 -19.58 7.14
C TYR A 353 -26.11 -18.14 6.88
N TYR A 354 -26.29 -17.38 7.95
CA TYR A 354 -26.56 -15.95 7.84
C TYR A 354 -25.45 -15.13 8.51
N PHE A 355 -24.98 -14.13 7.80
CA PHE A 355 -23.96 -13.18 8.25
C PHE A 355 -24.56 -11.77 8.21
N ASP A 356 -24.44 -11.02 9.32
CA ASP A 356 -24.97 -9.66 9.38
C ASP A 356 -24.12 -8.68 8.55
N ASP A 357 -24.53 -7.42 8.48
CA ASP A 357 -23.85 -6.37 7.70
C ASP A 357 -22.39 -6.14 8.11
N LYS A 358 -22.01 -6.62 9.31
CA LYS A 358 -20.63 -6.60 9.80
C LYS A 358 -19.87 -7.91 9.52
N GLY A 359 -20.49 -8.81 8.78
CA GLY A 359 -19.95 -10.13 8.46
C GLY A 359 -20.03 -11.14 9.59
N TYR A 360 -20.64 -10.86 10.74
CA TYR A 360 -20.71 -11.81 11.84
C TYR A 360 -21.79 -12.87 11.62
N MET A 361 -21.36 -14.14 11.69
CA MET A 361 -22.30 -15.26 11.64
C MET A 361 -23.34 -15.17 12.76
N LYS A 362 -24.60 -15.26 12.40
CA LYS A 362 -25.74 -15.24 13.32
C LYS A 362 -26.23 -16.63 13.63
N THR A 363 -26.90 -16.75 14.77
CA THR A 363 -27.56 -17.98 15.25
C THR A 363 -28.92 -17.64 15.86
N GLY A 364 -29.83 -18.62 15.88
CA GLY A 364 -31.16 -18.43 16.40
C GLY A 364 -32.15 -17.97 15.32
N LYS A 365 -33.24 -17.34 15.77
CA LYS A 365 -34.31 -16.87 14.87
C LYS A 365 -33.92 -15.53 14.25
N MET A 366 -34.02 -15.45 12.93
CA MET A 366 -33.92 -14.23 12.13
C MET A 366 -35.28 -13.96 11.47
N SER A 367 -35.86 -12.79 11.73
CA SER A 367 -37.25 -12.52 11.33
C SER A 367 -37.42 -11.85 9.98
N SER A 368 -36.33 -11.39 9.38
CA SER A 368 -36.36 -10.67 8.09
C SER A 368 -35.05 -10.96 7.39
N VAL A 369 -34.95 -12.14 6.80
CA VAL A 369 -33.86 -12.49 5.88
C VAL A 369 -34.39 -12.26 4.49
N GLU A 370 -33.75 -11.37 3.77
CA GLU A 370 -34.14 -11.02 2.40
C GLU A 370 -33.72 -12.11 1.43
N GLU A 371 -34.64 -12.50 0.57
CA GLU A 371 -34.44 -13.35 -0.60
C GLU A 371 -35.15 -12.69 -1.78
N GLU A 372 -34.41 -12.32 -2.83
CA GLU A 372 -34.94 -11.61 -3.98
C GLU A 372 -35.70 -10.34 -3.57
N ASN A 373 -37.04 -10.35 -3.68
CA ASN A 373 -37.90 -9.21 -3.36
C ASN A 373 -38.71 -9.39 -2.07
N ASP A 374 -38.52 -10.51 -1.36
CA ASP A 374 -39.32 -10.89 -0.20
C ASP A 374 -38.42 -11.09 1.04
N SER A 375 -39.04 -11.01 2.21
CA SER A 375 -38.41 -11.26 3.51
C SER A 375 -38.99 -12.47 4.19
N PHE A 376 -38.13 -13.40 4.60
CA PHE A 376 -38.54 -14.64 5.23
C PHE A 376 -37.97 -14.79 6.64
N THR A 377 -38.63 -15.62 7.45
CA THR A 377 -38.12 -16.01 8.76
C THR A 377 -37.21 -17.24 8.61
N TYR A 378 -36.01 -17.12 9.20
CA TYR A 378 -35.03 -18.21 9.27
C TYR A 378 -34.73 -18.60 10.71
N TYR A 379 -34.24 -19.82 10.90
CA TYR A 379 -33.68 -20.29 12.17
C TYR A 379 -32.36 -21.02 11.95
N PHE A 380 -31.32 -20.52 12.62
CA PHE A 380 -29.97 -21.08 12.55
C PHE A 380 -29.58 -21.72 13.88
N GLN A 381 -28.93 -22.85 13.84
CA GLN A 381 -28.64 -23.69 15.00
C GLN A 381 -27.82 -22.96 16.07
N THR A 382 -28.30 -23.00 17.35
CA THR A 382 -27.71 -22.23 18.47
C THR A 382 -26.88 -23.03 19.45
N LYS A 383 -27.06 -24.37 19.57
CA LYS A 383 -26.53 -25.21 20.66
C LYS A 383 -25.81 -26.48 20.17
N ASN A 384 -25.00 -27.09 21.05
CA ASN A 384 -24.36 -28.40 20.88
C ASN A 384 -23.58 -28.57 19.58
N GLY A 385 -22.56 -27.74 19.41
CA GLY A 385 -21.90 -27.61 18.13
C GLY A 385 -22.68 -26.69 17.19
N GLY A 386 -23.54 -25.80 17.79
CA GLY A 386 -24.29 -24.74 17.13
C GLY A 386 -23.38 -23.91 16.27
N ASN A 387 -23.27 -24.40 15.07
CA ASN A 387 -22.35 -23.91 14.08
C ASN A 387 -23.02 -22.90 13.15
N GLY A 388 -24.24 -22.46 13.50
CA GLY A 388 -25.03 -21.52 12.72
C GLY A 388 -25.66 -22.11 11.47
N LYS A 389 -25.70 -23.44 11.30
CA LYS A 389 -26.37 -24.07 10.16
C LYS A 389 -27.87 -23.79 10.19
N GLY A 390 -28.46 -23.55 9.04
CA GLY A 390 -29.91 -23.59 8.89
C GLY A 390 -30.45 -24.96 9.30
N ILE A 391 -31.54 -24.96 10.08
CA ILE A 391 -32.15 -26.21 10.57
C ILE A 391 -33.12 -26.82 9.57
N ASN A 392 -33.28 -28.13 9.65
CA ASN A 392 -34.33 -28.86 8.94
C ASN A 392 -35.31 -29.49 9.93
N GLY A 393 -36.61 -29.50 9.59
CA GLY A 393 -37.67 -30.10 10.37
C GLY A 393 -38.32 -29.18 11.41
N GLU A 394 -38.87 -29.75 12.46
CA GLU A 394 -39.63 -29.04 13.49
C GLU A 394 -38.75 -28.34 14.49
N ASN A 395 -39.05 -27.08 14.76
CA ASN A 395 -38.51 -26.34 15.91
C ASN A 395 -39.55 -25.39 16.50
N SER A 396 -39.88 -25.61 17.77
CA SER A 396 -40.81 -24.78 18.53
C SER A 396 -42.22 -24.65 17.87
N GLY A 397 -42.69 -25.71 17.20
CA GLY A 397 -43.99 -25.75 16.57
C GLY A 397 -44.04 -25.09 15.18
N TYR A 398 -42.89 -24.84 14.59
CA TYR A 398 -42.75 -24.36 13.21
C TYR A 398 -41.92 -25.34 12.39
N LEU A 399 -42.15 -25.34 11.09
CA LEU A 399 -41.43 -26.17 10.14
C LEU A 399 -40.33 -25.36 9.43
N TYR A 400 -39.15 -25.94 9.32
CA TYR A 400 -38.00 -25.30 8.65
C TYR A 400 -37.34 -26.20 7.65
N TRP A 401 -36.81 -25.60 6.58
CA TRP A 401 -35.97 -26.27 5.59
C TRP A 401 -34.74 -25.42 5.32
N ASN A 402 -33.55 -25.97 5.54
CA ASN A 402 -32.28 -25.24 5.44
C ASN A 402 -32.29 -23.87 6.16
N GLY A 403 -33.05 -23.80 7.24
CA GLY A 403 -33.21 -22.60 8.03
C GLY A 403 -34.46 -21.80 7.70
N LYS A 404 -34.98 -21.83 6.45
CA LYS A 404 -36.17 -21.10 6.03
C LYS A 404 -37.40 -21.67 6.67
N ARG A 405 -38.24 -20.82 7.27
CA ARG A 405 -39.55 -21.23 7.78
C ARG A 405 -40.49 -21.49 6.60
N LEU A 406 -41.10 -22.68 6.55
CA LEU A 406 -42.06 -23.05 5.54
C LEU A 406 -43.45 -22.58 5.92
N GLU A 407 -44.15 -21.94 5.00
CA GLU A 407 -45.46 -21.32 5.20
C GLU A 407 -46.41 -21.73 4.10
N ALA A 408 -47.71 -21.74 4.36
CA ALA A 408 -48.75 -21.77 3.35
C ALA A 408 -48.94 -20.36 2.79
N ASP A 409 -49.56 -20.22 1.62
CA ASP A 409 -49.86 -18.91 1.06
C ASP A 409 -51.08 -18.30 1.79
N ASP A 410 -52.17 -19.00 1.82
CA ASP A 410 -53.42 -18.55 2.48
C ASP A 410 -53.91 -19.49 3.59
N ASP A 411 -54.13 -20.77 3.28
CA ASP A 411 -54.76 -21.74 4.14
C ASP A 411 -53.77 -22.72 4.78
N TYR A 412 -53.70 -23.95 4.28
CA TYR A 412 -52.82 -24.99 4.79
C TYR A 412 -52.07 -25.67 3.65
N ARG A 413 -50.79 -25.84 3.86
CA ARG A 413 -49.91 -26.49 2.88
C ARG A 413 -49.25 -27.74 3.46
N ILE A 414 -49.25 -28.80 2.68
CA ILE A 414 -48.49 -30.01 2.98
C ILE A 414 -47.10 -29.91 2.41
N TYR A 415 -46.10 -30.10 3.25
CA TYR A 415 -44.69 -30.21 2.85
C TYR A 415 -44.14 -31.60 3.11
N GLU A 416 -43.34 -32.10 2.18
CA GLU A 416 -42.52 -33.28 2.37
C GLU A 416 -41.12 -32.89 2.80
N ILE A 417 -40.65 -33.43 3.94
CA ILE A 417 -39.29 -33.30 4.45
C ILE A 417 -38.68 -34.67 4.68
N GLY A 418 -37.81 -35.07 3.78
CA GLY A 418 -37.28 -36.44 3.78
C GLY A 418 -38.36 -37.44 3.41
N SER A 419 -38.81 -38.24 4.35
CA SER A 419 -39.90 -39.21 4.17
C SER A 419 -41.16 -38.87 4.98
N ASP A 420 -41.19 -37.73 5.60
CA ASP A 420 -42.24 -37.29 6.52
C ASP A 420 -43.03 -36.13 5.91
N TYR A 421 -44.34 -36.14 6.14
CA TYR A 421 -45.26 -35.11 5.65
C TYR A 421 -45.76 -34.24 6.82
N TYR A 422 -45.86 -32.97 6.58
CA TYR A 422 -46.23 -31.98 7.58
C TYR A 422 -47.26 -30.98 7.05
N LEU A 423 -48.22 -30.56 7.87
CA LEU A 423 -49.20 -29.57 7.52
C LEU A 423 -48.86 -28.24 8.26
N VAL A 424 -48.73 -27.16 7.53
CA VAL A 424 -48.46 -25.82 8.06
C VAL A 424 -49.55 -24.84 7.63
N ASN A 425 -49.72 -23.75 8.42
CA ASN A 425 -50.57 -22.62 8.03
C ASN A 425 -49.74 -21.48 7.42
N SER A 426 -50.39 -20.39 7.01
CA SER A 426 -49.78 -19.19 6.44
C SER A 426 -48.79 -18.44 7.37
N LYS A 427 -48.63 -18.87 8.63
CA LYS A 427 -47.62 -18.38 9.57
C LYS A 427 -46.52 -19.41 9.83
N GLY A 428 -46.48 -20.49 9.05
CA GLY A 428 -45.53 -21.60 9.19
C GLY A 428 -45.73 -22.46 10.42
N LYS A 429 -46.89 -22.31 11.14
CA LYS A 429 -47.16 -23.07 12.35
C LYS A 429 -47.64 -24.48 11.97
N LEU A 430 -46.96 -25.48 12.51
CA LEU A 430 -47.30 -26.88 12.36
C LEU A 430 -48.66 -27.20 13.00
N GLN A 431 -49.46 -27.99 12.29
CA GLN A 431 -50.76 -28.45 12.71
C GLN A 431 -50.67 -29.85 13.32
N LYS A 432 -51.59 -30.18 14.26
CA LYS A 432 -51.66 -31.50 14.91
C LYS A 432 -53.05 -31.83 15.45
N SER A 433 -54.08 -31.02 15.13
CA SER A 433 -55.43 -31.26 15.59
C SER A 433 -56.10 -32.27 14.67
N THR A 434 -56.60 -33.38 15.23
CA THR A 434 -57.29 -34.44 14.52
C THR A 434 -58.80 -34.17 14.39
N SER A 435 -59.30 -33.13 15.04
CA SER A 435 -60.73 -32.75 15.02
C SER A 435 -61.02 -31.51 14.19
N LYS A 436 -60.01 -30.86 13.69
CA LYS A 436 -60.12 -29.68 12.84
C LYS A 436 -60.23 -30.13 11.38
N LYS A 437 -61.01 -29.42 10.60
CA LYS A 437 -61.07 -29.50 9.14
C LYS A 437 -60.09 -28.46 8.58
N TYR A 438 -59.41 -28.86 7.49
CA TYR A 438 -58.34 -28.06 6.87
C TYR A 438 -58.62 -27.96 5.37
N ASP A 439 -58.51 -26.76 4.84
CA ASP A 439 -58.53 -26.51 3.40
C ASP A 439 -57.10 -26.54 2.89
N VAL A 440 -56.81 -27.49 2.02
CA VAL A 440 -55.46 -27.82 1.56
C VAL A 440 -55.18 -27.15 0.22
N GLU A 441 -54.29 -26.21 0.18
CA GLU A 441 -54.00 -25.41 -1.01
C GLU A 441 -53.17 -26.17 -2.06
N ASN A 442 -52.54 -27.29 -1.70
CA ASN A 442 -51.74 -28.11 -2.65
C ASN A 442 -52.54 -28.57 -3.87
N ASP A 443 -53.83 -28.84 -3.68
CA ASP A 443 -54.75 -29.32 -4.70
C ASP A 443 -56.16 -28.69 -4.59
N ASN A 444 -56.32 -27.66 -3.73
CA ASN A 444 -57.57 -26.96 -3.42
C ASN A 444 -58.67 -27.86 -2.86
N THR A 445 -58.29 -28.88 -2.07
CA THR A 445 -59.27 -29.75 -1.39
C THR A 445 -59.71 -29.15 -0.07
N GLU A 446 -60.99 -28.98 0.11
CA GLU A 446 -61.61 -28.38 1.33
C GLU A 446 -61.98 -29.48 2.34
N ASP A 447 -62.09 -29.04 3.61
CA ASP A 447 -62.63 -29.82 4.73
C ASP A 447 -61.88 -31.16 5.03
N VAL A 448 -60.61 -31.29 4.70
CA VAL A 448 -59.78 -32.46 4.98
C VAL A 448 -59.51 -32.63 6.46
N THR A 449 -59.64 -33.82 7.00
CA THR A 449 -59.27 -34.16 8.38
C THR A 449 -58.03 -35.05 8.37
N PHE A 450 -57.07 -34.75 9.29
CA PHE A 450 -55.80 -35.45 9.36
C PHE A 450 -55.62 -36.23 10.65
N THR A 451 -54.89 -37.31 10.60
CA THR A 451 -54.30 -37.98 11.75
C THR A 451 -52.80 -37.69 11.82
N PHE A 452 -52.31 -37.50 13.04
CA PHE A 452 -50.91 -37.10 13.25
C PHE A 452 -50.21 -37.99 14.29
N THR A 453 -48.95 -38.25 14.08
CA THR A 453 -48.03 -38.70 15.15
C THR A 453 -47.04 -37.56 15.43
N GLY A 454 -47.24 -36.87 16.56
CA GLY A 454 -46.61 -35.59 16.83
C GLY A 454 -47.10 -34.50 15.85
N TYR A 455 -46.25 -34.07 14.93
CA TYR A 455 -46.62 -33.14 13.85
C TYR A 455 -46.60 -33.82 12.45
N LYS A 456 -46.22 -35.10 12.39
CA LYS A 456 -46.18 -35.86 11.11
C LYS A 456 -47.54 -36.34 10.76
N ILE A 457 -47.96 -36.15 9.51
CA ILE A 457 -49.19 -36.69 8.98
C ILE A 457 -49.05 -38.20 8.87
N THR A 458 -50.04 -38.97 9.32
CA THR A 458 -50.08 -40.41 9.27
C THR A 458 -51.31 -40.94 8.57
N GLY A 459 -52.24 -40.07 8.23
CA GLY A 459 -53.43 -40.40 7.45
C GLY A 459 -54.32 -39.18 7.27
N ALA A 460 -55.20 -39.21 6.27
CA ALA A 460 -56.13 -38.12 5.99
C ALA A 460 -57.43 -38.64 5.37
N LYS A 461 -58.52 -37.88 5.59
CA LYS A 461 -59.85 -38.16 5.08
C LYS A 461 -60.46 -36.92 4.47
N GLU A 462 -61.16 -37.06 3.37
CA GLU A 462 -61.98 -36.01 2.77
C GLU A 462 -63.30 -35.82 3.56
N ALA A 463 -64.06 -34.78 3.22
CA ALA A 463 -65.33 -34.44 3.85
C ALA A 463 -66.35 -35.56 3.77
N ASP A 464 -66.32 -36.39 2.75
CA ASP A 464 -67.25 -37.53 2.54
C ASP A 464 -66.76 -38.81 3.24
N GLY A 465 -65.58 -38.82 3.85
CA GLY A 465 -64.98 -39.91 4.60
C GLY A 465 -64.06 -40.81 3.75
N SER A 466 -63.88 -40.54 2.46
CA SER A 466 -62.93 -41.24 1.62
C SER A 466 -61.49 -40.91 2.05
N ASP A 467 -60.53 -41.74 1.67
CA ASP A 467 -59.10 -41.51 1.95
C ASP A 467 -58.60 -40.35 1.10
N TYR A 468 -57.98 -39.37 1.74
CA TYR A 468 -57.24 -38.29 1.07
C TYR A 468 -55.78 -38.67 0.92
N ASP A 469 -55.28 -38.62 -0.32
CA ASP A 469 -53.87 -38.94 -0.61
C ASP A 469 -52.95 -37.73 -0.45
N TYR A 470 -52.54 -37.51 0.78
CA TYR A 470 -51.63 -36.39 1.15
C TYR A 470 -50.22 -36.60 0.61
N THR A 471 -49.90 -37.72 -0.03
CA THR A 471 -48.59 -38.02 -0.59
C THR A 471 -48.49 -37.77 -2.10
N SER A 472 -49.62 -37.50 -2.75
CA SER A 472 -49.67 -37.34 -4.21
C SER A 472 -49.13 -35.99 -4.71
N ASN A 473 -49.29 -34.93 -3.92
CA ASN A 473 -48.91 -33.57 -4.33
C ASN A 473 -48.35 -32.70 -3.19
N PRO A 474 -47.39 -33.21 -2.41
CA PRO A 474 -46.78 -32.36 -1.38
C PRO A 474 -45.89 -31.29 -1.99
N SER A 475 -45.81 -30.14 -1.36
CA SER A 475 -44.83 -29.14 -1.72
C SER A 475 -43.41 -29.60 -1.31
N THR A 476 -42.50 -29.53 -2.25
CA THR A 476 -41.08 -29.66 -1.94
C THR A 476 -40.53 -28.30 -1.57
N PRO A 477 -39.86 -28.18 -0.41
CA PRO A 477 -39.30 -26.87 -0.02
C PRO A 477 -38.25 -26.42 -1.00
N LYS A 478 -38.34 -25.16 -1.40
CA LYS A 478 -37.29 -24.48 -2.16
C LYS A 478 -36.78 -23.33 -1.32
N ILE A 479 -35.47 -23.19 -1.25
CA ILE A 479 -34.83 -21.91 -1.01
C ILE A 479 -34.55 -21.39 -2.40
N GLY A 480 -34.82 -20.14 -2.68
CA GLY A 480 -34.67 -19.57 -4.00
C GLY A 480 -33.44 -20.11 -4.69
N GLU A 481 -33.48 -20.32 -5.95
CA GLU A 481 -32.33 -20.76 -6.75
C GLU A 481 -31.19 -19.85 -6.28
N CYS A 482 -30.04 -20.45 -5.87
CA CYS A 482 -28.96 -19.74 -5.23
C CYS A 482 -28.40 -18.68 -6.18
N GLU A 483 -29.11 -17.60 -6.34
CA GLU A 483 -28.59 -16.41 -6.96
C GLU A 483 -27.63 -15.75 -5.96
N THR A 484 -26.53 -15.27 -6.44
CA THR A 484 -25.57 -14.46 -5.70
C THR A 484 -26.29 -13.25 -5.15
N PHE A 485 -26.67 -13.28 -3.87
CA PHE A 485 -27.30 -12.16 -3.20
C PHE A 485 -26.27 -11.04 -3.01
N SER A 486 -26.14 -10.19 -4.01
CA SER A 486 -25.50 -8.89 -3.83
C SER A 486 -26.49 -7.96 -3.15
N VAL A 487 -26.38 -7.81 -1.84
CA VAL A 487 -27.10 -6.74 -1.15
C VAL A 487 -26.56 -5.41 -1.68
N LYS A 488 -27.34 -4.73 -2.51
CA LYS A 488 -27.07 -3.34 -2.86
C LYS A 488 -27.17 -2.50 -1.58
N LEU A 489 -26.05 -2.21 -0.97
CA LEU A 489 -25.91 -1.18 0.06
C LEU A 489 -26.21 0.20 -0.55
N THR A 490 -27.48 0.51 -0.76
CA THR A 490 -27.92 1.80 -1.30
C THR A 490 -28.02 2.90 -0.24
N THR A 491 -27.61 2.69 1.00
CA THR A 491 -27.90 3.66 2.08
C THR A 491 -26.69 4.26 2.80
N ILE A 492 -25.45 3.93 2.43
CA ILE A 492 -24.26 4.56 3.04
C ILE A 492 -23.53 5.51 2.09
N ARG A 493 -23.93 5.60 0.83
CA ARG A 493 -23.33 6.51 -0.17
C ARG A 493 -23.31 8.00 0.20
N SER A 494 -24.20 8.45 1.10
CA SER A 494 -24.34 9.89 1.43
C SER A 494 -23.23 10.44 2.35
N PHE A 495 -22.50 9.60 3.08
CA PHE A 495 -21.49 10.10 4.03
C PHE A 495 -20.07 10.05 3.47
N TYR A 496 -19.76 9.05 2.64
CA TYR A 496 -18.43 8.86 2.05
C TYR A 496 -18.18 9.66 0.76
N ASP A 497 -19.21 9.91 -0.05
CA ASP A 497 -19.11 10.82 -1.20
C ASP A 497 -18.69 12.24 -0.80
N LYS A 498 -19.01 12.66 0.42
CA LYS A 498 -18.54 13.97 0.95
C LYS A 498 -17.06 13.95 1.36
N ILE A 499 -16.52 12.82 1.82
CA ILE A 499 -15.12 12.70 2.24
C ILE A 499 -14.22 12.55 1.02
N ASN A 500 -14.61 11.80 0.01
CA ASN A 500 -13.85 11.65 -1.23
C ASN A 500 -13.86 12.90 -2.10
N ILE A 501 -14.95 13.67 -2.11
CA ILE A 501 -14.99 15.00 -2.74
C ILE A 501 -14.05 15.97 -2.02
N ILE A 502 -13.94 15.90 -0.70
CA ILE A 502 -13.01 16.72 0.08
C ILE A 502 -11.56 16.29 -0.15
N ARG A 503 -11.26 14.99 -0.26
CA ARG A 503 -9.92 14.50 -0.59
C ARG A 503 -9.50 14.87 -2.02
N ARG A 504 -10.37 14.70 -3.03
CA ARG A 504 -10.08 15.13 -4.40
C ARG A 504 -9.94 16.66 -4.53
N ALA A 505 -10.73 17.46 -3.79
CA ALA A 505 -10.59 18.92 -3.78
C ALA A 505 -9.27 19.38 -3.14
N PHE A 506 -8.70 18.62 -2.19
CA PHE A 506 -7.38 18.91 -1.60
C PHE A 506 -6.22 18.56 -2.55
N TYR A 507 -6.36 17.55 -3.40
CA TYR A 507 -5.34 17.16 -4.39
C TYR A 507 -5.31 18.11 -5.60
N TYR A 508 -6.49 18.48 -6.13
CA TYR A 508 -6.57 19.40 -7.29
C TYR A 508 -6.45 20.89 -6.91
N GLY A 509 -6.53 21.24 -5.64
CA GLY A 509 -6.37 22.62 -5.16
C GLY A 509 -4.91 23.09 -5.04
N LYS A 510 -3.94 22.18 -5.00
CA LYS A 510 -2.52 22.51 -4.88
C LYS A 510 -1.76 22.71 -6.19
N THR A 511 -2.34 22.30 -7.32
CA THR A 511 -1.70 22.43 -8.65
C THR A 511 -2.11 23.67 -9.43
N LYS A 512 -2.86 24.61 -8.84
CA LYS A 512 -3.31 25.85 -9.54
C LYS A 512 -2.79 27.17 -8.96
N GLU A 513 -1.85 27.15 -8.00
CA GLU A 513 -1.29 28.39 -7.44
C GLU A 513 0.18 28.69 -7.81
N THR A 514 0.75 28.00 -8.80
CA THR A 514 2.06 28.40 -9.36
C THR A 514 1.98 28.64 -10.86
N GLY A 515 1.16 29.59 -11.27
CA GLY A 515 1.03 29.91 -12.69
C GLY A 515 0.27 31.21 -12.91
N SER A 516 0.78 32.33 -12.41
CA SER A 516 0.65 33.66 -13.03
C SER A 516 1.22 34.75 -12.12
N GLN A 517 2.41 35.19 -12.40
CA GLN A 517 2.74 36.63 -12.39
C GLN A 517 4.03 36.83 -13.18
N SER A 518 3.80 37.42 -14.36
CA SER A 518 4.67 38.20 -15.25
C SER A 518 6.15 38.28 -14.92
#